data_0f9675b0c5c66a3a1e9c7120e748e98c
#
_entry.id   0f9675b0c5c66a3a1e9c7120e748e98c
#
_cell.length_a   1.000
_cell.length_b   1.000
_cell.length_c   1.000
_cell.angle_alpha   90.00
_cell.angle_beta   90.00
_cell.angle_gamma   90.00
#
_symmetry.space_group_name_H-M   'P 1'
#
loop_
_entity.id
_entity.type
_entity.pdbx_description
1 polymer ?
#
loop_
_entity_poly.entity_id
_entity_poly.type
_entity_poly.pdbx_seq_one_letter_code
_entity_poly.pdbx_strand_id
1 'polypeptide(L)'
;MQKQLIQWYQQNKRDFPWRKDQNTYHIWISEIMLQQTTTETVIPYYERFLENFPTIEALASASLEEVYKMWEGLGYYRRAKHLHESAQIIVEKYQGKFPYEYNDILSLKGIGEYTAGAISSIAYGKQVPAVDGNVLRIISRYYLLKENIAETKVQKKIYLSLIHISEPTRLDVI
;
A
#
# COMPACT_ATOMS: atom_id res chain seq x y z
N MET A 1 18.11 11.66 -11.69
CA MET A 1 16.78 11.72 -11.06
C MET A 1 16.69 10.87 -9.79
N GLN A 2 16.92 9.55 -9.81
CA GLN A 2 16.77 8.67 -8.63
C GLN A 2 17.52 9.14 -7.40
N LYS A 3 18.85 9.40 -7.50
CA LYS A 3 19.67 9.87 -6.37
C LYS A 3 19.13 11.17 -5.76
N GLN A 4 18.74 12.11 -6.60
CA GLN A 4 18.18 13.40 -6.13
C GLN A 4 16.83 13.22 -5.44
N LEU A 5 15.95 12.33 -5.97
CA LEU A 5 14.67 12.04 -5.37
C LEU A 5 14.83 11.35 -4.01
N ILE A 6 15.74 10.37 -3.90
CA ILE A 6 16.02 9.69 -2.64
C ILE A 6 16.59 10.67 -1.60
N GLN A 7 17.55 11.52 -2.01
CA GLN A 7 18.12 12.54 -1.13
C GLN A 7 17.07 13.53 -0.64
N TRP A 8 16.23 14.01 -1.55
CA TRP A 8 15.11 14.89 -1.20
C TRP A 8 14.12 14.21 -0.25
N TYR A 9 13.75 12.95 -0.52
CA TYR A 9 12.86 12.19 0.35
C TYR A 9 13.44 12.01 1.76
N GLN A 10 14.72 11.70 1.89
CA GLN A 10 15.36 11.55 3.20
C GLN A 10 15.30 12.84 4.03
N GLN A 11 15.39 13.99 3.39
CA GLN A 11 15.33 15.30 4.05
C GLN A 11 13.90 15.79 4.33
N ASN A 12 12.92 15.33 3.54
CA ASN A 12 11.56 15.88 3.55
C ASN A 12 10.47 14.84 3.92
N LYS A 13 10.86 13.59 4.21
CA LYS A 13 9.89 12.56 4.60
C LYS A 13 9.18 12.97 5.87
N ARG A 14 7.84 12.84 5.86
CA ARG A 14 7.01 13.04 7.03
C ARG A 14 7.10 11.81 7.94
N ASP A 15 7.11 12.03 9.24
CA ASP A 15 7.06 10.95 10.22
C ASP A 15 5.60 10.54 10.47
N PHE A 16 5.25 9.31 10.05
CA PHE A 16 3.93 8.75 10.24
C PHE A 16 4.01 7.48 11.10
N PRO A 17 2.97 7.18 11.93
CA PRO A 17 2.96 5.99 12.78
C PRO A 17 3.26 4.70 12.02
N TRP A 18 2.69 4.54 10.83
CA TRP A 18 2.87 3.35 9.97
C TRP A 18 4.19 3.27 9.20
N ARG A 19 5.11 4.21 9.43
CA ARG A 19 6.48 4.22 8.85
C ARG A 19 7.56 3.95 9.90
N LYS A 20 7.18 3.68 11.15
CA LYS A 20 8.12 3.43 12.25
C LYS A 20 8.77 2.06 12.15
N ASP A 21 8.10 1.11 11.52
CA ASP A 21 8.58 -0.25 11.31
C ASP A 21 8.27 -0.74 9.89
N GLN A 22 8.67 -1.99 9.58
CA GLN A 22 8.37 -2.68 8.34
C GLN A 22 7.36 -3.82 8.54
N ASN A 23 6.56 -3.75 9.62
CA ASN A 23 5.54 -4.75 9.88
C ASN A 23 4.49 -4.73 8.78
N THR A 24 4.35 -5.85 8.08
CA THR A 24 3.44 -5.97 6.93
C THR A 24 1.99 -5.72 7.32
N TYR A 25 1.57 -6.14 8.51
CA TYR A 25 0.24 -5.89 9.03
C TYR A 25 -0.02 -4.38 9.21
N HIS A 26 0.92 -3.66 9.81
CA HIS A 26 0.84 -2.22 10.02
C HIS A 26 0.78 -1.45 8.68
N ILE A 27 1.60 -1.84 7.72
CA ILE A 27 1.60 -1.27 6.38
C ILE A 27 0.26 -1.54 5.70
N TRP A 28 -0.24 -2.76 5.74
CA TRP A 28 -1.51 -3.12 5.13
C TRP A 28 -2.69 -2.32 5.70
N ILE A 29 -2.81 -2.23 7.05
CA ILE A 29 -3.85 -1.44 7.70
C ILE A 29 -3.80 0.02 7.23
N SER A 30 -2.61 0.63 7.23
CA SER A 30 -2.44 2.02 6.80
C SER A 30 -2.81 2.23 5.32
N GLU A 31 -2.38 1.34 4.43
CA GLU A 31 -2.70 1.43 3.00
C GLU A 31 -4.20 1.35 2.72
N ILE A 32 -4.92 0.49 3.45
CA ILE A 32 -6.39 0.41 3.32
C ILE A 32 -7.07 1.65 3.92
N MET A 33 -6.61 2.17 5.06
CA MET A 33 -7.19 3.37 5.67
C MET A 33 -6.95 4.62 4.83
N LEU A 34 -5.80 4.71 4.17
CA LEU A 34 -5.41 5.85 3.31
C LEU A 34 -6.16 5.87 1.95
N GLN A 35 -6.85 4.80 1.58
CA GLN A 35 -7.68 4.83 0.37
C GLN A 35 -8.76 5.91 0.50
N GLN A 36 -8.64 6.99 -0.32
CA GLN A 36 -9.58 8.12 -0.35
C GLN A 36 -9.74 8.88 1.00
N THR A 37 -8.76 8.79 1.88
CA THR A 37 -8.76 9.49 3.18
C THR A 37 -7.41 10.17 3.40
N THR A 38 -7.40 11.37 3.99
CA THR A 38 -6.17 12.13 4.23
C THR A 38 -5.34 11.52 5.36
N THR A 39 -4.03 11.76 5.34
CA THR A 39 -3.09 11.25 6.35
C THR A 39 -3.44 11.72 7.77
N GLU A 40 -3.80 12.99 7.89
CA GLU A 40 -4.16 13.62 9.17
C GLU A 40 -5.40 12.98 9.80
N THR A 41 -6.38 12.63 8.96
CA THR A 41 -7.58 11.92 9.42
C THR A 41 -7.25 10.49 9.84
N VAL A 42 -6.37 9.79 9.12
CA VAL A 42 -6.07 8.37 9.36
C VAL A 42 -5.32 8.14 10.66
N ILE A 43 -4.42 9.05 11.08
CA ILE A 43 -3.55 8.83 12.25
C ILE A 43 -4.31 8.35 13.49
N PRO A 44 -5.32 9.06 14.02
CA PRO A 44 -6.00 8.64 15.25
C PRO A 44 -6.81 7.34 15.07
N TYR A 45 -7.29 7.05 13.87
CA TYR A 45 -7.98 5.79 13.58
C TYR A 45 -7.03 4.60 13.52
N TYR A 46 -5.88 4.79 12.91
CA TYR A 46 -4.84 3.77 12.81
C TYR A 46 -4.33 3.34 14.19
N GLU A 47 -4.01 4.31 15.05
CA GLU A 47 -3.52 4.04 16.41
C GLU A 47 -4.58 3.29 17.22
N ARG A 48 -5.82 3.79 17.28
CA ARG A 48 -6.93 3.12 17.95
C ARG A 48 -7.22 1.73 17.41
N PHE A 49 -7.12 1.55 16.08
CA PHE A 49 -7.37 0.25 15.44
C PHE A 49 -6.33 -0.79 15.84
N LEU A 50 -5.05 -0.42 15.87
CA LEU A 50 -3.97 -1.34 16.29
C LEU A 50 -3.96 -1.62 17.80
N GLU A 51 -4.43 -0.69 18.63
CA GLU A 51 -4.64 -0.94 20.04
C GLU A 51 -5.68 -2.05 20.29
N ASN A 52 -6.75 -2.08 19.50
CA ASN A 52 -7.83 -3.07 19.62
C ASN A 52 -7.53 -4.36 18.84
N PHE A 53 -6.85 -4.26 17.70
CA PHE A 53 -6.50 -5.39 16.85
C PHE A 53 -5.00 -5.38 16.56
N PRO A 54 -4.15 -5.76 17.52
CA PRO A 54 -2.69 -5.67 17.39
C PRO A 54 -2.09 -6.67 16.40
N THR A 55 -2.83 -7.72 16.04
CA THR A 55 -2.38 -8.76 15.10
C THR A 55 -3.46 -9.13 14.10
N ILE A 56 -3.05 -9.84 13.04
CA ILE A 56 -3.98 -10.35 12.02
C ILE A 56 -5.00 -11.31 12.65
N GLU A 57 -4.56 -12.15 13.58
CA GLU A 57 -5.40 -13.11 14.28
C GLU A 57 -6.44 -12.41 15.17
N ALA A 58 -6.04 -11.35 15.86
CA ALA A 58 -6.96 -10.53 16.66
C ALA A 58 -8.03 -9.90 15.78
N LEU A 59 -7.64 -9.36 14.61
CA LEU A 59 -8.58 -8.81 13.64
C LEU A 59 -9.49 -9.89 13.06
N ALA A 60 -8.95 -11.05 12.69
CA ALA A 60 -9.71 -12.14 12.08
C ALA A 60 -10.77 -12.75 13.04
N SER A 61 -10.45 -12.82 14.33
CA SER A 61 -11.32 -13.38 15.37
C SER A 61 -12.38 -12.41 15.89
N ALA A 62 -12.22 -11.12 15.64
CA ALA A 62 -13.19 -10.10 16.02
C ALA A 62 -14.52 -10.27 15.25
N SER A 63 -15.60 -9.79 15.79
CA SER A 63 -16.85 -9.66 15.05
C SER A 63 -16.76 -8.49 14.05
N LEU A 64 -17.49 -8.57 12.96
CA LEU A 64 -17.55 -7.47 11.99
C LEU A 64 -18.11 -6.18 12.62
N GLU A 65 -18.96 -6.30 13.61
CA GLU A 65 -19.54 -5.18 14.35
C GLU A 65 -18.45 -4.43 15.16
N GLU A 66 -17.56 -5.16 15.85
CA GLU A 66 -16.42 -4.57 16.56
C GLU A 66 -15.48 -3.85 15.60
N VAL A 67 -15.19 -4.45 14.43
CA VAL A 67 -14.37 -3.81 13.39
C VAL A 67 -15.03 -2.53 12.88
N TYR A 68 -16.34 -2.54 12.64
CA TYR A 68 -17.08 -1.34 12.23
C TYR A 68 -17.07 -0.25 13.30
N LYS A 69 -17.17 -0.61 14.57
CA LYS A 69 -17.09 0.34 15.69
C LYS A 69 -15.75 1.08 15.73
N MET A 70 -14.65 0.36 15.49
CA MET A 70 -13.32 1.00 15.41
C MET A 70 -13.14 1.85 14.14
N TRP A 71 -13.93 1.59 13.10
CA TRP A 71 -13.91 2.32 11.83
C TRP A 71 -14.87 3.50 11.77
N GLU A 72 -15.75 3.65 12.79
CA GLU A 72 -16.81 4.65 12.82
C GLU A 72 -16.25 6.07 12.66
N GLY A 73 -16.78 6.81 11.66
CA GLY A 73 -16.34 8.16 11.29
C GLY A 73 -15.28 8.23 10.19
N LEU A 74 -14.57 7.13 9.85
CA LEU A 74 -13.58 7.12 8.78
C LEU A 74 -14.21 7.05 7.37
N GLY A 75 -15.45 6.57 7.28
CA GLY A 75 -16.19 6.42 6.02
C GLY A 75 -15.76 5.21 5.19
N TYR A 76 -16.46 5.00 4.07
CA TYR A 76 -16.18 3.88 3.15
C TYR A 76 -16.08 2.52 3.86
N TYR A 77 -17.08 2.14 4.62
CA TYR A 77 -17.14 0.94 5.47
C TYR A 77 -16.87 -0.38 4.74
N ARG A 78 -17.03 -0.40 3.42
CA ARG A 78 -16.67 -1.55 2.60
C ARG A 78 -15.18 -1.91 2.73
N ARG A 79 -14.31 -0.93 3.00
CA ARG A 79 -12.89 -1.17 3.25
C ARG A 79 -12.69 -1.97 4.54
N ALA A 80 -13.37 -1.59 5.61
CA ALA A 80 -13.33 -2.30 6.90
C ALA A 80 -13.81 -3.75 6.74
N LYS A 81 -14.92 -3.97 6.02
CA LYS A 81 -15.42 -5.32 5.71
C LYS A 81 -14.38 -6.15 4.95
N HIS A 82 -13.81 -5.61 3.86
CA HIS A 82 -12.80 -6.31 3.08
C HIS A 82 -11.53 -6.60 3.88
N LEU A 83 -11.13 -5.67 4.76
CA LEU A 83 -9.99 -5.84 5.65
C LEU A 83 -10.22 -7.04 6.59
N HIS A 84 -11.38 -7.10 7.25
CA HIS A 84 -11.76 -8.20 8.13
C HIS A 84 -11.82 -9.55 7.40
N GLU A 85 -12.51 -9.60 6.26
CA GLU A 85 -12.59 -10.82 5.43
C GLU A 85 -11.20 -11.29 4.95
N SER A 86 -10.31 -10.35 4.62
CA SER A 86 -8.94 -10.68 4.22
C SER A 86 -8.09 -11.16 5.40
N ALA A 87 -8.30 -10.64 6.61
CA ALA A 87 -7.65 -11.15 7.81
C ALA A 87 -8.03 -12.62 8.05
N GLN A 88 -9.31 -12.98 7.91
CA GLN A 88 -9.78 -14.36 8.00
C GLN A 88 -9.13 -15.27 6.96
N ILE A 89 -9.04 -14.82 5.69
CA ILE A 89 -8.36 -15.56 4.62
C ILE A 89 -6.88 -15.77 4.96
N ILE A 90 -6.21 -14.75 5.52
CA ILE A 90 -4.79 -14.86 5.90
C ILE A 90 -4.60 -15.88 7.01
N VAL A 91 -5.46 -15.89 8.02
CA VAL A 91 -5.40 -16.88 9.09
C VAL A 91 -5.66 -18.29 8.57
N GLU A 92 -6.70 -18.47 7.76
CA GLU A 92 -7.14 -19.77 7.25
C GLU A 92 -6.14 -20.36 6.24
N LYS A 93 -5.77 -19.57 5.22
CA LYS A 93 -4.99 -20.05 4.08
C LYS A 93 -3.49 -19.95 4.31
N TYR A 94 -3.03 -18.93 5.05
CA TYR A 94 -1.61 -18.61 5.22
C TYR A 94 -1.15 -18.73 6.69
N GLN A 95 -1.95 -19.35 7.58
CA GLN A 95 -1.60 -19.61 8.98
C GLN A 95 -1.21 -18.35 9.76
N GLY A 96 -1.94 -17.24 9.51
CA GLY A 96 -1.69 -15.95 10.14
C GLY A 96 -0.48 -15.18 9.57
N LYS A 97 0.28 -15.76 8.65
CA LYS A 97 1.40 -15.08 8.00
C LYS A 97 0.91 -14.33 6.77
N PHE A 98 1.16 -13.05 6.70
CA PHE A 98 0.80 -12.25 5.53
C PHE A 98 1.49 -12.80 4.27
N PRO A 99 0.77 -13.00 3.16
CA PRO A 99 1.34 -13.60 1.95
C PRO A 99 2.50 -12.77 1.40
N TYR A 100 3.53 -13.46 0.93
CA TYR A 100 4.74 -12.84 0.39
C TYR A 100 4.62 -12.57 -1.12
N GLU A 101 3.97 -13.48 -1.88
CA GLU A 101 3.90 -13.34 -3.33
C GLU A 101 2.88 -12.28 -3.77
N TYR A 102 3.27 -11.47 -4.77
CA TYR A 102 2.45 -10.36 -5.27
C TYR A 102 1.03 -10.79 -5.67
N ASN A 103 0.90 -11.92 -6.36
CA ASN A 103 -0.40 -12.42 -6.81
C ASN A 103 -1.27 -12.89 -5.65
N ASP A 104 -0.69 -13.45 -4.60
CA ASP A 104 -1.41 -13.82 -3.38
C ASP A 104 -1.90 -12.58 -2.63
N ILE A 105 -1.05 -11.54 -2.53
CA ILE A 105 -1.44 -10.24 -1.95
C ILE A 105 -2.59 -9.63 -2.76
N LEU A 106 -2.46 -9.60 -4.09
CA LEU A 106 -3.46 -9.05 -5.00
C LEU A 106 -4.80 -9.81 -4.93
N SER A 107 -4.78 -11.08 -4.56
CA SER A 107 -6.00 -11.91 -4.42
C SER A 107 -6.83 -11.58 -3.19
N LEU A 108 -6.28 -10.84 -2.22
CA LEU A 108 -6.98 -10.44 -1.00
C LEU A 108 -8.04 -9.37 -1.30
N LYS A 109 -9.17 -9.43 -0.58
CA LYS A 109 -10.27 -8.50 -0.78
C LYS A 109 -9.89 -7.05 -0.44
N GLY A 110 -10.27 -6.13 -1.31
CA GLY A 110 -9.98 -4.70 -1.13
C GLY A 110 -8.54 -4.29 -1.49
N ILE A 111 -7.71 -5.21 -1.96
CA ILE A 111 -6.36 -4.94 -2.45
C ILE A 111 -6.37 -4.87 -3.98
N GLY A 112 -6.01 -3.72 -4.52
CA GLY A 112 -5.76 -3.51 -5.94
C GLY A 112 -4.26 -3.50 -6.25
N GLU A 113 -3.91 -3.35 -7.54
CA GLU A 113 -2.52 -3.35 -8.04
C GLU A 113 -1.62 -2.35 -7.28
N TYR A 114 -2.14 -1.14 -7.00
CA TYR A 114 -1.40 -0.15 -6.21
C TYR A 114 -1.09 -0.65 -4.80
N THR A 115 -2.10 -1.10 -4.07
CA THR A 115 -1.94 -1.54 -2.67
C THR A 115 -1.06 -2.79 -2.59
N ALA A 116 -1.21 -3.74 -3.54
CA ALA A 116 -0.34 -4.91 -3.64
C ALA A 116 1.13 -4.51 -3.93
N GLY A 117 1.34 -3.55 -4.83
CA GLY A 117 2.66 -2.98 -5.12
C GLY A 117 3.27 -2.28 -3.91
N ALA A 118 2.49 -1.44 -3.21
CA ALA A 118 2.93 -0.73 -2.00
C ALA A 118 3.35 -1.70 -0.89
N ILE A 119 2.51 -2.69 -0.57
CA ILE A 119 2.85 -3.72 0.43
C ILE A 119 4.10 -4.50 0.00
N SER A 120 4.16 -4.97 -1.25
CA SER A 120 5.29 -5.75 -1.76
C SER A 120 6.61 -4.98 -1.70
N SER A 121 6.59 -3.70 -2.05
CA SER A 121 7.79 -2.87 -2.06
C SER A 121 8.21 -2.41 -0.67
N ILE A 122 7.28 -1.97 0.17
CA ILE A 122 7.59 -1.38 1.48
C ILE A 122 7.91 -2.47 2.51
N ALA A 123 7.08 -3.53 2.60
CA ALA A 123 7.27 -4.58 3.59
C ALA A 123 8.33 -5.60 3.19
N TYR A 124 8.44 -5.91 1.90
CA TYR A 124 9.27 -7.01 1.40
C TYR A 124 10.46 -6.56 0.53
N GLY A 125 10.59 -5.26 0.27
CA GLY A 125 11.67 -4.74 -0.57
C GLY A 125 11.62 -5.20 -2.03
N LYS A 126 10.47 -5.73 -2.49
CA LYS A 126 10.32 -6.20 -3.87
C LYS A 126 10.31 -5.03 -4.85
N GLN A 127 10.94 -5.20 -6.00
CA GLN A 127 10.95 -4.18 -7.07
C GLN A 127 9.63 -4.20 -7.86
N VAL A 128 8.54 -3.87 -7.20
CA VAL A 128 7.21 -3.78 -7.79
C VAL A 128 6.74 -2.34 -7.66
N PRO A 129 6.37 -1.66 -8.76
CA PRO A 129 5.90 -0.29 -8.69
C PRO A 129 4.52 -0.18 -8.06
N ALA A 130 4.35 0.81 -7.20
CA ALA A 130 3.05 1.24 -6.68
C ALA A 130 2.63 2.50 -7.44
N VAL A 131 1.73 2.36 -8.42
CA VAL A 131 1.33 3.45 -9.32
C VAL A 131 -0.04 3.96 -8.94
N ASP A 132 -0.08 5.13 -8.34
CA ASP A 132 -1.30 5.88 -8.04
C ASP A 132 -1.46 7.10 -8.97
N GLY A 133 -2.53 7.86 -8.80
CA GLY A 133 -2.78 9.08 -9.56
C GLY A 133 -1.69 10.16 -9.39
N ASN A 134 -0.97 10.18 -8.26
CA ASN A 134 0.14 11.11 -8.02
C ASN A 134 1.37 10.70 -8.83
N VAL A 135 1.71 9.41 -8.81
CA VAL A 135 2.81 8.85 -9.62
C VAL A 135 2.54 9.08 -11.10
N LEU A 136 1.33 8.78 -11.59
CA LEU A 136 0.94 9.03 -12.97
C LEU A 136 1.15 10.50 -13.35
N ARG A 137 0.72 11.43 -12.52
CA ARG A 137 0.84 12.88 -12.73
C ARG A 137 2.28 13.36 -12.72
N ILE A 138 3.11 12.86 -11.80
CA ILE A 138 4.53 13.22 -11.72
C ILE A 138 5.27 12.70 -12.96
N ILE A 139 5.10 11.43 -13.28
CA ILE A 139 5.79 10.79 -14.40
C ILE A 139 5.38 11.43 -15.74
N SER A 140 4.08 11.70 -15.94
CA SER A 140 3.61 12.33 -17.16
C SER A 140 4.19 13.74 -17.36
N ARG A 141 4.32 14.52 -16.28
CA ARG A 141 4.94 15.84 -16.31
C ARG A 141 6.45 15.76 -16.56
N TYR A 142 7.12 14.82 -15.90
CA TYR A 142 8.57 14.65 -16.03
C TYR A 142 8.99 14.24 -17.45
N TYR A 143 8.24 13.32 -18.08
CA TYR A 143 8.50 12.86 -19.43
C TYR A 143 7.73 13.64 -20.52
N LEU A 144 7.02 14.71 -20.14
CA LEU A 144 6.22 15.55 -21.05
C LEU A 144 5.26 14.72 -21.92
N LEU A 145 4.62 13.71 -21.32
CA LEU A 145 3.66 12.85 -22.01
C LEU A 145 2.44 13.69 -22.44
N LYS A 146 2.10 13.62 -23.71
CA LYS A 146 0.93 14.32 -24.27
C LYS A 146 -0.33 13.45 -24.29
N GLU A 147 -0.16 12.14 -24.05
CA GLU A 147 -1.23 11.17 -24.01
C GLU A 147 -2.09 11.37 -22.76
N ASN A 148 -3.36 10.95 -22.84
CA ASN A 148 -4.27 11.00 -21.71
C ASN A 148 -3.89 9.94 -20.67
N ILE A 149 -3.45 10.37 -19.48
CA ILE A 149 -3.03 9.48 -18.38
C ILE A 149 -4.17 8.66 -17.76
N ALA A 150 -5.43 8.95 -18.10
CA ALA A 150 -6.57 8.12 -17.70
C ALA A 150 -6.71 6.85 -18.55
N GLU A 151 -6.06 6.78 -19.71
CA GLU A 151 -6.10 5.61 -20.57
C GLU A 151 -5.27 4.45 -20.00
N THR A 152 -5.88 3.26 -19.93
CA THR A 152 -5.22 2.05 -19.41
C THR A 152 -3.90 1.74 -20.14
N LYS A 153 -3.82 1.99 -21.45
CA LYS A 153 -2.60 1.79 -22.25
C LYS A 153 -1.45 2.69 -21.76
N VAL A 154 -1.75 3.95 -21.45
CA VAL A 154 -0.77 4.92 -20.95
C VAL A 154 -0.34 4.56 -19.54
N GLN A 155 -1.27 4.16 -18.68
CA GLN A 155 -0.96 3.69 -17.32
C GLN A 155 -0.04 2.46 -17.34
N LYS A 156 -0.31 1.47 -18.19
CA LYS A 156 0.57 0.30 -18.38
C LYS A 156 1.96 0.69 -18.87
N LYS A 157 2.06 1.64 -19.80
CA LYS A 157 3.35 2.15 -20.30
C LYS A 157 4.16 2.80 -19.17
N ILE A 158 3.52 3.61 -18.32
CA ILE A 158 4.15 4.22 -17.15
C ILE A 158 4.58 3.16 -16.14
N TYR A 159 3.72 2.19 -15.85
CA TYR A 159 4.01 1.07 -14.95
C TYR A 159 5.27 0.30 -15.39
N LEU A 160 5.36 -0.08 -16.67
CA LEU A 160 6.52 -0.77 -17.22
C LEU A 160 7.78 0.09 -17.17
N SER A 161 7.68 1.39 -17.45
CA SER A 161 8.84 2.28 -17.36
C SER A 161 9.40 2.39 -15.94
N LEU A 162 8.53 2.33 -14.92
CA LEU A 162 8.95 2.37 -13.52
C LEU A 162 9.66 1.07 -13.08
N ILE A 163 9.28 -0.09 -13.60
CA ILE A 163 10.02 -1.34 -13.38
C ILE A 163 11.46 -1.17 -13.90
N HIS A 164 11.63 -0.71 -15.12
CA HIS A 164 12.97 -0.51 -15.71
C HIS A 164 13.79 0.57 -15.01
N ILE A 165 13.15 1.62 -14.48
CA ILE A 165 13.84 2.65 -13.69
C ILE A 165 14.34 2.09 -12.35
N SER A 166 13.62 1.14 -11.76
CA SER A 166 14.00 0.52 -10.48
C SER A 166 14.99 -0.64 -10.63
N GLU A 167 15.17 -1.19 -11.83
CA GLU A 167 16.23 -2.17 -12.07
C GLU A 167 17.61 -1.50 -11.93
N PRO A 168 18.56 -2.10 -11.18
CA PRO A 168 19.94 -1.63 -11.22
C PRO A 168 20.41 -1.69 -12.68
N THR A 169 20.79 -0.55 -13.21
CA THR A 169 21.34 -0.50 -14.57
C THR A 169 22.49 -1.49 -14.63
N ARG A 170 22.48 -2.39 -15.62
CA ARG A 170 23.49 -3.43 -15.90
C ARG A 170 24.92 -2.90 -16.08
N LEU A 171 25.14 -1.62 -15.84
CA LEU A 171 26.40 -0.90 -15.98
C LEU A 171 27.25 -0.86 -14.70
N ASP A 172 26.74 -1.39 -13.57
CA ASP A 172 27.51 -1.47 -12.33
C ASP A 172 28.16 -2.87 -12.13
N VAL A 173 28.24 -3.68 -13.21
CA VAL A 173 28.89 -5.00 -13.23
C VAL A 173 29.89 -5.04 -14.40
N ILE A 174 30.87 -4.15 -14.38
CA ILE A 174 32.17 -4.35 -15.08
C ILE A 174 33.28 -3.86 -14.16
#